data_a271b0b28679bc3330b64d28ca1b9472
#
_entry.id   a271b0b28679bc3330b64d28ca1b9472
#
_cell.length_a   1.000
_cell.length_b   1.000
_cell.length_c   1.000
_cell.angle_alpha   90.00
_cell.angle_beta   90.00
_cell.angle_gamma   90.00
#
_symmetry.space_group_name_H-M   'P 1'
#
loop_
_entity.id
_entity.type
_entity.pdbx_description
1 polymer ?
#
loop_
_entity_poly.entity_id
_entity_poly.type
_entity_poly.pdbx_seq_one_letter_code
_entity_poly.pdbx_strand_id
1 'polypeptide(L)'
;NIASSVSTGSSYQRLADVGLTRQLNGALSMDTTKLAAAANNGTELQKLFTMDNNNPATNGFALKFKTLAEGMIATGGSVKNKGAALDGVLKRNQDDQNRITARADAFEARLRKQYSALDGKMASLSALSAYVSQQVATWNKSTG
;
A
#
# COMPACT_ATOMS: atom_id res chain seq x y z
N ASN A 1 0.60 -10.52 24.98
CA ASN A 1 0.25 -11.66 24.13
C ASN A 1 -1.00 -12.34 24.70
N ILE A 2 -2.14 -12.26 24.00
CA ILE A 2 -3.43 -12.78 24.49
C ILE A 2 -3.37 -14.29 24.74
N ALA A 3 -2.65 -15.06 23.90
CA ALA A 3 -2.58 -16.52 24.05
C ALA A 3 -1.91 -16.99 25.35
N SER A 4 -1.10 -16.14 25.98
CA SER A 4 -0.46 -16.44 27.29
C SER A 4 -1.06 -15.65 28.45
N SER A 5 -2.13 -14.89 28.22
CA SER A 5 -2.81 -14.17 29.29
C SER A 5 -3.70 -15.08 30.11
N VAL A 6 -4.10 -14.61 31.27
CA VAL A 6 -4.93 -15.34 32.23
C VAL A 6 -6.32 -14.69 32.31
N SER A 7 -7.38 -15.49 32.36
CA SER A 7 -8.73 -15.07 32.73
C SER A 7 -9.01 -15.57 34.15
N THR A 8 -9.76 -14.84 34.93
CA THR A 8 -10.17 -15.28 36.26
C THR A 8 -11.69 -15.42 36.35
N GLY A 9 -12.19 -16.19 37.27
CA GLY A 9 -13.63 -16.43 37.48
C GLY A 9 -14.15 -17.73 36.85
N SER A 10 -13.28 -18.51 36.20
CA SER A 10 -13.55 -19.88 35.74
C SER A 10 -12.55 -20.83 36.34
N SER A 11 -12.87 -22.12 36.37
CA SER A 11 -11.92 -23.19 36.66
C SER A 11 -10.83 -23.30 35.58
N TYR A 12 -11.12 -22.84 34.36
CA TYR A 12 -10.12 -22.67 33.30
C TYR A 12 -9.62 -21.22 33.30
N GLN A 13 -8.30 -21.05 33.40
CA GLN A 13 -7.71 -19.71 33.46
C GLN A 13 -6.96 -19.33 32.19
N ARG A 14 -6.50 -20.31 31.42
CA ARG A 14 -5.71 -20.12 30.20
C ARG A 14 -6.30 -20.89 29.05
N LEU A 15 -6.02 -20.44 27.84
CA LEU A 15 -6.36 -21.18 26.62
C LEU A 15 -5.72 -22.58 26.58
N ALA A 16 -4.55 -22.74 27.20
CA ALA A 16 -3.88 -24.04 27.34
C ALA A 16 -4.66 -25.04 28.19
N ASP A 17 -5.45 -24.59 29.17
CA ASP A 17 -6.26 -25.46 30.03
C ASP A 17 -7.39 -26.15 29.24
N VAL A 18 -7.87 -25.50 28.15
CA VAL A 18 -8.87 -26.03 27.22
C VAL A 18 -8.23 -26.61 25.95
N GLY A 19 -6.92 -26.87 25.96
CA GLY A 19 -6.22 -27.53 24.86
C GLY A 19 -5.70 -26.62 23.75
N LEU A 20 -5.83 -25.29 23.86
CA LEU A 20 -5.31 -24.35 22.87
C LEU A 20 -3.95 -23.81 23.29
N THR A 21 -2.88 -24.28 22.66
CA THR A 21 -1.51 -23.88 22.95
C THR A 21 -0.85 -23.20 21.76
N ARG A 22 0.01 -22.22 22.05
CA ARG A 22 0.82 -21.55 21.03
C ARG A 22 2.17 -22.26 20.89
N GLN A 23 2.53 -22.57 19.65
CA GLN A 23 3.84 -23.12 19.31
C GLN A 23 4.90 -22.02 19.14
N LEU A 24 6.18 -22.41 19.12
CA LEU A 24 7.30 -21.49 18.96
C LEU A 24 7.26 -20.69 17.64
N ASN A 25 6.73 -21.28 16.58
CA ASN A 25 6.54 -20.64 15.27
C ASN A 25 5.33 -19.67 15.21
N GLY A 26 4.60 -19.53 16.34
CA GLY A 26 3.41 -18.68 16.44
C GLY A 26 2.09 -19.36 16.06
N ALA A 27 2.12 -20.57 15.51
CA ALA A 27 0.92 -21.33 15.21
C ALA A 27 0.17 -21.75 16.49
N LEU A 28 -1.15 -21.90 16.37
CA LEU A 28 -1.97 -22.48 17.43
C LEU A 28 -2.07 -23.99 17.21
N SER A 29 -1.84 -24.75 18.27
CA SER A 29 -2.08 -26.19 18.33
C SER A 29 -3.31 -26.46 19.19
N MET A 30 -4.10 -27.43 18.80
CA MET A 30 -5.32 -27.82 19.51
C MET A 30 -5.21 -29.28 19.99
N ASP A 31 -5.38 -29.47 21.28
CA ASP A 31 -5.54 -30.78 21.90
C ASP A 31 -7.03 -31.10 21.98
N THR A 32 -7.50 -32.00 21.11
CA THR A 32 -8.90 -32.34 20.99
C THR A 32 -9.45 -33.07 22.23
N THR A 33 -8.58 -33.80 22.96
CA THR A 33 -8.98 -34.49 24.18
C THR A 33 -9.27 -33.50 25.29
N LYS A 34 -8.39 -32.52 25.50
CA LYS A 34 -8.61 -31.45 26.48
C LYS A 34 -9.80 -30.58 26.12
N LEU A 35 -9.98 -30.27 24.82
CA LEU A 35 -11.12 -29.49 24.36
C LEU A 35 -12.44 -30.22 24.58
N ALA A 36 -12.50 -31.52 24.31
CA ALA A 36 -13.68 -32.34 24.59
C ALA A 36 -14.01 -32.39 26.07
N ALA A 37 -12.99 -32.53 26.92
CA ALA A 37 -13.15 -32.51 28.39
C ALA A 37 -13.68 -31.13 28.86
N ALA A 38 -13.14 -30.05 28.32
CA ALA A 38 -13.62 -28.70 28.63
C ALA A 38 -15.07 -28.45 28.12
N ALA A 39 -15.45 -29.01 27.00
CA ALA A 39 -16.79 -28.89 26.44
C ALA A 39 -17.84 -29.57 27.32
N ASN A 40 -17.50 -30.64 28.04
CA ASN A 40 -18.39 -31.26 29.03
C ASN A 40 -18.69 -30.34 30.22
N ASN A 41 -17.88 -29.31 30.45
CA ASN A 41 -18.12 -28.27 31.46
C ASN A 41 -18.37 -26.90 30.77
N GLY A 42 -19.44 -26.87 29.98
CA GLY A 42 -19.76 -25.72 29.13
C GLY A 42 -19.88 -24.39 29.87
N THR A 43 -20.37 -24.41 31.12
CA THR A 43 -20.50 -23.19 31.95
C THR A 43 -19.14 -22.58 32.25
N GLU A 44 -18.15 -23.40 32.65
CA GLU A 44 -16.80 -22.92 32.95
C GLU A 44 -16.05 -22.50 31.67
N LEU A 45 -16.28 -23.24 30.56
CA LEU A 45 -15.78 -22.86 29.26
C LEU A 45 -16.34 -21.51 28.82
N GLN A 46 -17.63 -21.29 28.98
CA GLN A 46 -18.27 -20.00 28.66
C GLN A 46 -17.65 -18.86 29.49
N LYS A 47 -17.48 -19.05 30.81
CA LYS A 47 -16.85 -18.06 31.69
C LYS A 47 -15.45 -17.69 31.24
N LEU A 48 -14.62 -18.67 30.82
CA LEU A 48 -13.29 -18.42 30.28
C LEU A 48 -13.27 -17.39 29.17
N PHE A 49 -14.29 -17.39 28.32
CA PHE A 49 -14.38 -16.47 27.19
C PHE A 49 -15.14 -15.18 27.49
N THR A 50 -16.22 -15.24 28.26
CA THR A 50 -17.19 -14.12 28.37
C THR A 50 -17.17 -13.40 29.72
N MET A 51 -16.43 -13.91 30.72
CA MET A 51 -16.40 -13.29 32.05
C MET A 51 -15.88 -11.86 32.00
N ASP A 52 -16.65 -10.94 32.54
CA ASP A 52 -16.22 -9.56 32.75
C ASP A 52 -15.93 -9.32 34.22
N ASN A 53 -14.67 -9.11 34.54
CA ASN A 53 -14.16 -8.84 35.88
C ASN A 53 -13.94 -7.34 36.12
N ASN A 54 -14.40 -6.48 35.21
CA ASN A 54 -14.09 -5.05 35.18
C ASN A 54 -12.56 -4.77 35.19
N ASN A 55 -11.76 -5.74 34.80
CA ASN A 55 -10.31 -5.64 34.70
C ASN A 55 -9.81 -6.25 33.38
N PRO A 56 -9.32 -5.46 32.42
CA PRO A 56 -8.87 -5.95 31.12
C PRO A 56 -7.79 -7.05 31.20
N ALA A 57 -6.98 -7.06 32.27
CA ALA A 57 -5.95 -8.07 32.45
C ALA A 57 -6.52 -9.45 32.78
N THR A 58 -7.66 -9.53 33.46
CA THR A 58 -8.29 -10.76 33.96
C THR A 58 -9.61 -11.11 33.29
N ASN A 59 -10.14 -10.25 32.42
CA ASN A 59 -11.34 -10.50 31.66
C ASN A 59 -11.25 -11.76 30.78
N GLY A 60 -12.39 -12.30 30.41
CA GLY A 60 -12.50 -13.41 29.48
C GLY A 60 -11.87 -13.12 28.12
N PHE A 61 -11.47 -14.18 27.42
CA PHE A 61 -10.69 -14.06 26.19
C PHE A 61 -11.44 -13.30 25.07
N ALA A 62 -12.78 -13.46 24.98
CA ALA A 62 -13.57 -12.72 24.00
C ALA A 62 -13.49 -11.19 24.20
N LEU A 63 -13.55 -10.73 25.45
CA LEU A 63 -13.40 -9.31 25.78
C LEU A 63 -11.99 -8.80 25.51
N LYS A 64 -10.97 -9.62 25.76
CA LYS A 64 -9.58 -9.27 25.42
C LYS A 64 -9.38 -9.13 23.91
N PHE A 65 -9.93 -10.06 23.12
CA PHE A 65 -9.90 -9.96 21.67
C PHE A 65 -10.65 -8.74 21.16
N LYS A 66 -11.83 -8.46 21.72
CA LYS A 66 -12.58 -7.24 21.40
C LYS A 66 -11.73 -5.99 21.63
N THR A 67 -11.17 -5.84 22.82
CA THR A 67 -10.31 -4.69 23.16
C THR A 67 -9.09 -4.56 22.24
N LEU A 68 -8.46 -5.70 21.89
CA LEU A 68 -7.35 -5.70 20.93
C LEU A 68 -7.79 -5.22 19.55
N ALA A 69 -8.90 -5.78 19.03
CA ALA A 69 -9.43 -5.41 17.72
C ALA A 69 -9.82 -3.93 17.67
N GLU A 70 -10.55 -3.46 18.68
CA GLU A 70 -10.91 -2.04 18.82
C GLU A 70 -9.67 -1.14 18.86
N GLY A 71 -8.63 -1.53 19.59
CA GLY A 71 -7.36 -0.78 19.64
C GLY A 71 -6.63 -0.75 18.30
N MET A 72 -6.72 -1.80 17.50
CA MET A 72 -6.08 -1.85 16.18
C MET A 72 -6.76 -0.93 15.15
N ILE A 73 -8.10 -0.81 15.21
CA ILE A 73 -8.91 0.01 14.28
C ILE A 73 -9.16 1.43 14.80
N ALA A 74 -8.92 1.70 16.07
CA ALA A 74 -9.07 3.04 16.67
C ALA A 74 -8.18 4.07 15.98
N THR A 75 -8.49 5.34 16.18
CA THR A 75 -7.62 6.44 15.74
C THR A 75 -6.26 6.33 16.44
N GLY A 76 -5.18 6.26 15.64
CA GLY A 76 -3.85 5.96 16.16
C GLY A 76 -3.55 4.46 16.27
N GLY A 77 -4.50 3.57 15.99
CA GLY A 77 -4.30 2.12 15.96
C GLY A 77 -3.44 1.67 14.77
N SER A 78 -2.84 0.50 14.90
CA SER A 78 -1.85 -0.01 13.93
C SER A 78 -2.43 -0.16 12.51
N VAL A 79 -3.67 -0.60 12.37
CA VAL A 79 -4.33 -0.78 11.07
C VAL A 79 -4.62 0.57 10.43
N LYS A 80 -5.17 1.52 11.20
CA LYS A 80 -5.51 2.85 10.68
C LYS A 80 -4.27 3.65 10.30
N ASN A 81 -3.20 3.58 11.10
CA ASN A 81 -1.92 4.23 10.78
C ASN A 81 -1.28 3.63 9.52
N LYS A 82 -1.35 2.30 9.35
CA LYS A 82 -0.85 1.63 8.16
C LYS A 82 -1.63 2.06 6.91
N GLY A 83 -2.98 2.16 7.02
CA GLY A 83 -3.83 2.68 5.94
C GLY A 83 -3.43 4.09 5.54
N ALA A 84 -3.36 5.02 6.49
CA ALA A 84 -2.96 6.41 6.23
C ALA A 84 -1.54 6.54 5.63
N ALA A 85 -0.60 5.69 6.06
CA ALA A 85 0.75 5.65 5.48
C ALA A 85 0.73 5.18 4.01
N LEU A 86 -0.08 4.16 3.69
CA LEU A 86 -0.25 3.67 2.32
C LEU A 86 -0.93 4.70 1.42
N ASP A 87 -1.96 5.38 1.90
CA ASP A 87 -2.62 6.47 1.17
C ASP A 87 -1.62 7.59 0.85
N GLY A 88 -0.76 7.94 1.80
CA GLY A 88 0.32 8.90 1.58
C GLY A 88 1.34 8.45 0.54
N VAL A 89 1.67 7.15 0.47
CA VAL A 89 2.55 6.59 -0.56
C VAL A 89 1.87 6.62 -1.93
N LEU A 90 0.61 6.23 -2.02
CA LEU A 90 -0.18 6.26 -3.26
C LEU A 90 -0.28 7.68 -3.83
N LYS A 91 -0.56 8.67 -2.96
CA LYS A 91 -0.62 10.07 -3.36
C LYS A 91 0.73 10.55 -3.93
N ARG A 92 1.84 10.29 -3.24
CA ARG A 92 3.18 10.65 -3.74
C ARG A 92 3.48 9.99 -5.10
N ASN A 93 3.13 8.72 -5.25
CA ASN A 93 3.32 8.00 -6.52
C ASN A 93 2.52 8.67 -7.66
N GLN A 94 1.27 9.05 -7.40
CA GLN A 94 0.45 9.76 -8.36
C GLN A 94 1.03 11.13 -8.75
N ASP A 95 1.51 11.88 -7.76
CA ASP A 95 2.16 13.18 -7.99
C ASP A 95 3.45 13.04 -8.81
N ASP A 96 4.22 11.97 -8.55
CA ASP A 96 5.44 11.66 -9.31
C ASP A 96 5.11 11.27 -10.77
N GLN A 97 4.08 10.46 -10.99
CA GLN A 97 3.60 10.12 -12.33
C GLN A 97 3.15 11.38 -13.10
N ASN A 98 2.38 12.25 -12.46
CA ASN A 98 1.94 13.50 -13.06
C ASN A 98 3.12 14.40 -13.44
N ARG A 99 4.15 14.47 -12.59
CA ARG A 99 5.38 15.22 -12.91
C ARG A 99 6.15 14.64 -14.09
N ILE A 100 6.25 13.32 -14.17
CA ILE A 100 6.92 12.63 -15.29
C ILE A 100 6.17 12.92 -16.59
N THR A 101 4.84 12.77 -16.58
CA THR A 101 3.99 13.06 -17.74
C THR A 101 4.17 14.52 -18.19
N ALA A 102 4.06 15.49 -17.27
CA ALA A 102 4.25 16.90 -17.60
C ALA A 102 5.64 17.22 -18.18
N ARG A 103 6.69 16.54 -17.70
CA ARG A 103 8.05 16.68 -18.25
C ARG A 103 8.15 16.09 -19.66
N ALA A 104 7.51 14.95 -19.90
CA ALA A 104 7.49 14.32 -21.22
C ALA A 104 6.76 15.19 -22.23
N ASP A 105 5.60 15.75 -21.88
CA ASP A 105 4.84 16.66 -22.72
C ASP A 105 5.63 17.95 -23.06
N ALA A 106 6.26 18.53 -22.06
CA ALA A 106 7.10 19.71 -22.25
C ALA A 106 8.34 19.40 -23.14
N PHE A 107 8.91 18.23 -23.01
CA PHE A 107 10.02 17.78 -23.86
C PHE A 107 9.54 17.56 -25.30
N GLU A 108 8.42 16.91 -25.50
CA GLU A 108 7.82 16.71 -26.83
C GLU A 108 7.50 18.04 -27.50
N ALA A 109 6.86 18.96 -26.77
CA ALA A 109 6.56 20.30 -27.31
C ALA A 109 7.83 21.05 -27.74
N ARG A 110 8.91 20.95 -26.95
CA ARG A 110 10.20 21.55 -27.30
C ARG A 110 10.81 20.92 -28.53
N LEU A 111 10.78 19.59 -28.64
CA LEU A 111 11.28 18.88 -29.83
C LEU A 111 10.50 19.28 -31.08
N ARG A 112 9.16 19.29 -31.02
CA ARG A 112 8.30 19.71 -32.13
C ARG A 112 8.67 21.11 -32.59
N LYS A 113 8.87 22.06 -31.67
CA LYS A 113 9.30 23.42 -31.98
C LYS A 113 10.66 23.48 -32.68
N GLN A 114 11.62 22.67 -32.20
CA GLN A 114 12.97 22.58 -32.80
C GLN A 114 12.92 22.00 -34.21
N TYR A 115 12.18 20.92 -34.42
CA TYR A 115 12.01 20.33 -35.75
C TYR A 115 11.30 21.26 -36.74
N SER A 116 10.22 21.91 -36.29
CA SER A 116 9.54 22.91 -37.12
C SER A 116 10.44 24.08 -37.52
N ALA A 117 11.29 24.56 -36.60
CA ALA A 117 12.28 25.59 -36.90
C ALA A 117 13.37 25.10 -37.87
N LEU A 118 13.78 23.82 -37.74
CA LEU A 118 14.72 23.21 -38.67
C LEU A 118 14.12 23.07 -40.06
N ASP A 119 12.87 22.60 -40.18
CA ASP A 119 12.16 22.51 -41.45
C ASP A 119 12.05 23.87 -42.14
N GLY A 120 11.76 24.93 -41.38
CA GLY A 120 11.75 26.30 -41.89
C GLY A 120 13.11 26.76 -42.43
N LYS A 121 14.21 26.41 -41.73
CA LYS A 121 15.59 26.68 -42.19
C LYS A 121 15.92 25.88 -43.44
N MET A 122 15.55 24.62 -43.50
CA MET A 122 15.76 23.77 -44.68
C MET A 122 15.02 24.30 -45.90
N ALA A 123 13.77 24.74 -45.74
CA ALA A 123 12.99 25.37 -46.79
C ALA A 123 13.66 26.66 -47.29
N SER A 124 14.17 27.51 -46.38
CA SER A 124 14.90 28.74 -46.74
C SER A 124 16.18 28.46 -47.49
N LEU A 125 16.98 27.43 -47.05
CA LEU A 125 18.19 27.00 -47.75
C LEU A 125 17.88 26.46 -49.15
N SER A 126 16.81 25.67 -49.29
CA SER A 126 16.34 25.15 -50.58
C SER A 126 15.97 26.29 -51.55
N ALA A 127 15.22 27.29 -51.04
CA ALA A 127 14.87 28.48 -51.83
C ALA A 127 16.10 29.29 -52.25
N LEU A 128 17.08 29.46 -51.33
CA LEU A 128 18.36 30.14 -51.63
C LEU A 128 19.16 29.37 -52.69
N SER A 129 19.25 28.04 -52.58
CA SER A 129 19.92 27.21 -53.59
C SER A 129 19.28 27.30 -54.95
N ALA A 130 17.96 27.29 -55.01
CA ALA A 130 17.22 27.48 -56.27
C ALA A 130 17.48 28.88 -56.88
N TYR A 131 17.49 29.93 -56.05
CA TYR A 131 17.82 31.29 -56.47
C TYR A 131 19.24 31.41 -57.03
N VAL A 132 20.23 30.88 -56.33
CA VAL A 132 21.64 30.88 -56.80
C VAL A 132 21.78 30.13 -58.14
N SER A 133 21.12 28.97 -58.24
CA SER A 133 21.14 28.17 -59.47
C SER A 133 20.55 28.94 -60.65
N GLN A 134 19.47 29.67 -60.42
CA GLN A 134 18.82 30.52 -61.44
C GLN A 134 19.72 31.69 -61.83
N GLN A 135 20.38 32.35 -60.88
CA GLN A 135 21.32 33.45 -61.14
C GLN A 135 22.52 33.00 -61.97
N VAL A 136 23.12 31.85 -61.61
CA VAL A 136 24.22 31.27 -62.38
C VAL A 136 23.78 30.94 -63.81
N ALA A 137 22.61 30.34 -63.99
CA ALA A 137 22.06 30.05 -65.31
C ALA A 137 21.82 31.32 -66.17
N THR A 138 21.37 32.40 -65.53
CA THR A 138 21.16 33.70 -66.17
C THR A 138 22.50 34.33 -66.58
N TRP A 139 23.47 34.27 -65.69
CA TRP A 139 24.82 34.81 -65.95
C TRP A 139 25.51 34.08 -67.10
N ASN A 140 25.46 32.76 -67.12
CA ASN A 140 26.03 31.97 -68.22
C ASN A 140 25.37 32.26 -69.57
N LYS A 141 24.07 32.67 -69.61
CA LYS A 141 23.42 33.08 -70.83
C LYS A 141 23.78 34.47 -71.29
N SER A 142 24.23 35.38 -70.43
CA SER A 142 24.62 36.75 -70.74
C SER A 142 26.09 36.93 -71.16
N THR A 143 26.88 35.88 -70.95
CA THR A 143 28.34 35.86 -71.25
C THR A 143 28.71 34.97 -72.45
N GLY A 144 27.78 34.31 -73.11
CA GLY A 144 27.94 33.56 -74.36
C GLY A 144 27.12 34.20 -75.50
#